data_bf9efcd6a37e6c3f8a50231a3428a299
#
_entry.id   bf9efcd6a37e6c3f8a50231a3428a299
#
_cell.length_a   1.000
_cell.length_b   1.000
_cell.length_c   1.000
_cell.angle_alpha   90.00
_cell.angle_beta   90.00
_cell.angle_gamma   90.00
#
_symmetry.space_group_name_H-M   'P 1'
#
loop_
_entity.id
_entity.type
_entity.pdbx_description
1 polymer ?
#
loop_
_entity_poly.entity_id
_entity_poly.type
_entity_poly.pdbx_seq_one_letter_code
_entity_poly.pdbx_strand_id
1 'polypeptide(L)'
;MPESKKSRELTPREQKRYRILRAAIEVFASKGYFASRMTDVAAAARVADGTLYLYFEGKEHLLMSIFDDVLGRFIARLEAEIAGKGDPIEKLSVMIRLHLETLGRDPALANVLQIETRHSRRFMSLLTRGKLGEYLNRVRDIIMEGQELGVFRGDISPGLATNLVFGAVDELVTSWLLADHPGDLLRHHQPLVRMLTDGIAPCRNHGGEQP
;
A
#
# COMPACT_ATOMS: atom_id res chain seq x y z
N MET A 1 22.88 6.62 -25.23
CA MET A 1 21.86 7.60 -24.82
C MET A 1 20.57 6.81 -24.52
N PRO A 2 20.07 6.71 -23.27
CA PRO A 2 18.83 6.04 -23.00
C PRO A 2 17.68 6.97 -23.38
N GLU A 3 16.79 6.46 -24.22
CA GLU A 3 15.53 7.11 -24.60
C GLU A 3 14.69 7.42 -23.36
N SER A 4 14.43 8.70 -23.17
CA SER A 4 13.46 9.22 -22.20
C SER A 4 12.11 8.54 -22.44
N LYS A 5 11.67 7.66 -21.51
CA LYS A 5 10.28 7.16 -21.47
C LYS A 5 9.37 8.39 -21.34
N LYS A 6 8.83 8.86 -22.47
CA LYS A 6 7.72 9.83 -22.50
C LYS A 6 6.62 9.28 -21.58
N SER A 7 6.28 10.00 -20.53
CA SER A 7 5.08 9.76 -19.73
C SER A 7 3.89 9.75 -20.68
N ARG A 8 3.23 8.61 -20.82
CA ARG A 8 2.04 8.44 -21.67
C ARG A 8 0.95 9.38 -21.15
N GLU A 9 0.54 10.34 -21.95
CA GLU A 9 -0.63 11.16 -21.63
C GLU A 9 -1.87 10.27 -21.51
N LEU A 10 -2.62 10.46 -20.42
CA LEU A 10 -3.86 9.73 -20.19
C LEU A 10 -4.90 10.14 -21.23
N THR A 11 -5.62 9.18 -21.77
CA THR A 11 -6.76 9.44 -22.65
C THR A 11 -7.86 10.20 -21.89
N PRO A 12 -8.76 10.93 -22.58
CA PRO A 12 -9.89 11.62 -21.93
C PRO A 12 -10.76 10.67 -21.08
N ARG A 13 -10.88 9.41 -21.48
CA ARG A 13 -11.60 8.37 -20.73
C ARG A 13 -10.87 8.00 -19.43
N GLU A 14 -9.55 7.80 -19.49
CA GLU A 14 -8.72 7.51 -18.32
C GLU A 14 -8.68 8.71 -17.36
N GLN A 15 -8.57 9.93 -17.87
CA GLN A 15 -8.63 11.15 -17.05
C GLN A 15 -9.97 11.26 -16.30
N LYS A 16 -11.09 10.98 -17.00
CA LYS A 16 -12.42 11.00 -16.38
C LYS A 16 -12.55 9.91 -15.32
N ARG A 17 -12.08 8.67 -15.61
CA ARG A 17 -12.05 7.58 -14.63
C ARG A 17 -11.26 7.96 -13.39
N TYR A 18 -10.06 8.51 -13.55
CA TYR A 18 -9.22 8.97 -12.43
C TYR A 18 -9.92 10.06 -11.60
N ARG A 19 -10.56 11.04 -12.24
CA ARG A 19 -11.31 12.08 -11.52
C ARG A 19 -12.45 11.51 -10.69
N ILE A 20 -13.15 10.49 -11.19
CA ILE A 20 -14.20 9.80 -10.42
C ILE A 20 -13.60 9.06 -9.22
N LEU A 21 -12.48 8.35 -9.39
CA LEU A 21 -11.80 7.67 -8.27
C LEU A 21 -11.37 8.66 -7.18
N ARG A 22 -10.82 9.82 -7.56
CA ARG A 22 -10.45 10.87 -6.60
C ARG A 22 -11.67 11.40 -5.83
N ALA A 23 -12.75 11.71 -6.54
CA ALA A 23 -14.00 12.15 -5.91
C ALA A 23 -14.57 11.08 -4.96
N ALA A 24 -14.47 9.80 -5.32
CA ALA A 24 -14.92 8.70 -4.48
C ALA A 24 -14.09 8.61 -3.18
N ILE A 25 -12.77 8.77 -3.25
CA ILE A 25 -11.89 8.81 -2.07
C ILE A 25 -12.35 9.92 -1.11
N GLU A 26 -12.56 11.14 -1.60
CA GLU A 26 -12.99 12.27 -0.76
C GLU A 26 -14.38 12.04 -0.13
N VAL A 27 -15.32 11.49 -0.91
CA VAL A 27 -16.67 11.18 -0.41
C VAL A 27 -16.63 10.06 0.64
N PHE A 28 -15.88 8.99 0.39
CA PHE A 28 -15.79 7.87 1.33
C PHE A 28 -15.04 8.26 2.60
N ALA A 29 -13.99 9.06 2.50
CA ALA A 29 -13.26 9.55 3.67
C ALA A 29 -14.09 10.49 4.54
N SER A 30 -14.95 11.36 3.93
CA SER A 30 -15.70 12.37 4.67
C SER A 30 -17.04 11.87 5.20
N LYS A 31 -17.74 11.02 4.47
CA LYS A 31 -19.08 10.50 4.83
C LYS A 31 -19.06 9.08 5.38
N GLY A 32 -17.97 8.36 5.23
CA GLY A 32 -17.88 6.93 5.43
C GLY A 32 -18.40 6.14 4.21
N TYR A 33 -17.80 4.98 3.96
CA TYR A 33 -18.19 4.13 2.83
C TYR A 33 -19.66 3.73 2.88
N PHE A 34 -20.16 3.28 4.03
CA PHE A 34 -21.54 2.77 4.14
C PHE A 34 -22.60 3.86 3.96
N ALA A 35 -22.38 5.05 4.50
CA ALA A 35 -23.32 6.16 4.44
C ALA A 35 -23.33 6.88 3.08
N SER A 36 -22.27 6.75 2.28
CA SER A 36 -22.16 7.40 0.97
C SER A 36 -22.97 6.69 -0.11
N ARG A 37 -23.40 7.45 -1.12
CA ARG A 37 -24.17 6.99 -2.28
C ARG A 37 -23.38 7.26 -3.58
N MET A 38 -23.69 6.52 -4.65
CA MET A 38 -23.12 6.75 -5.97
C MET A 38 -23.42 8.17 -6.48
N THR A 39 -24.60 8.72 -6.16
CA THR A 39 -24.99 10.10 -6.47
C THR A 39 -24.10 11.14 -5.80
N ASP A 40 -23.63 10.89 -4.56
CA ASP A 40 -22.68 11.78 -3.89
C ASP A 40 -21.35 11.85 -4.65
N VAL A 41 -20.89 10.68 -5.13
CA VAL A 41 -19.65 10.59 -5.91
C VAL A 41 -19.81 11.25 -7.28
N ALA A 42 -20.96 11.06 -7.96
CA ALA A 42 -21.23 11.70 -9.24
C ALA A 42 -21.23 13.23 -9.12
N ALA A 43 -21.89 13.77 -8.08
CA ALA A 43 -21.89 15.20 -7.78
C ALA A 43 -20.47 15.73 -7.50
N ALA A 44 -19.70 15.06 -6.66
CA ALA A 44 -18.31 15.43 -6.34
C ALA A 44 -17.39 15.38 -7.58
N ALA A 45 -17.56 14.34 -8.43
CA ALA A 45 -16.81 14.19 -9.68
C ALA A 45 -17.27 15.14 -10.80
N ARG A 46 -18.39 15.86 -10.60
CA ARG A 46 -19.04 16.72 -11.61
C ARG A 46 -19.36 15.96 -12.89
N VAL A 47 -20.01 14.81 -12.73
CA VAL A 47 -20.54 13.98 -13.82
C VAL A 47 -22.02 13.64 -13.57
N ALA A 48 -22.75 13.35 -14.65
CA ALA A 48 -24.11 12.82 -14.50
C ALA A 48 -24.07 11.40 -13.92
N ASP A 49 -25.09 11.01 -13.14
CA ASP A 49 -25.21 9.68 -12.54
C ASP A 49 -25.05 8.56 -13.57
N GLY A 50 -25.73 8.66 -14.72
CA GLY A 50 -25.60 7.69 -15.81
C GLY A 50 -24.16 7.57 -16.33
N THR A 51 -23.38 8.66 -16.32
CA THR A 51 -21.97 8.63 -16.70
C THR A 51 -21.15 7.81 -15.71
N LEU A 52 -21.42 7.92 -14.40
CA LEU A 52 -20.71 7.16 -13.38
C LEU A 52 -20.89 5.65 -13.58
N TYR A 53 -22.12 5.20 -13.89
CA TYR A 53 -22.43 3.80 -14.14
C TYR A 53 -21.82 3.23 -15.44
N LEU A 54 -21.36 4.08 -16.37
CA LEU A 54 -20.57 3.62 -17.53
C LEU A 54 -19.14 3.19 -17.15
N TYR A 55 -18.65 3.59 -15.98
CA TYR A 55 -17.29 3.26 -15.49
C TYR A 55 -17.30 2.24 -14.36
N PHE A 56 -18.33 2.27 -13.50
CA PHE A 56 -18.38 1.47 -12.28
C PHE A 56 -19.78 0.92 -12.06
N GLU A 57 -19.91 -0.39 -11.93
CA GLU A 57 -21.19 -1.11 -11.76
C GLU A 57 -21.90 -0.75 -10.46
N GLY A 58 -21.16 -0.26 -9.47
CA GLY A 58 -21.69 0.13 -8.17
C GLY A 58 -20.60 0.54 -7.19
N LYS A 59 -20.98 0.82 -5.96
CA LYS A 59 -20.12 1.35 -4.90
C LYS A 59 -18.99 0.37 -4.54
N GLU A 60 -19.26 -0.94 -4.51
CA GLU A 60 -18.26 -1.97 -4.25
C GLU A 60 -17.21 -2.02 -5.37
N HIS A 61 -17.64 -2.03 -6.65
CA HIS A 61 -16.73 -2.00 -7.79
C HIS A 61 -15.88 -0.71 -7.81
N LEU A 62 -16.47 0.42 -7.45
CA LEU A 62 -15.76 1.70 -7.34
C LEU A 62 -14.67 1.65 -6.26
N LEU A 63 -14.98 1.10 -5.07
CA LEU A 63 -14.03 0.96 -3.98
C LEU A 63 -12.90 -0.02 -4.35
N MET A 64 -13.22 -1.19 -4.94
CA MET A 64 -12.20 -2.12 -5.45
C MET A 64 -11.29 -1.46 -6.48
N SER A 65 -11.86 -0.64 -7.38
CA SER A 65 -11.09 0.10 -8.38
C SER A 65 -10.14 1.14 -7.77
N ILE A 66 -10.44 1.71 -6.61
CA ILE A 66 -9.52 2.58 -5.86
C ILE A 66 -8.30 1.75 -5.43
N PHE A 67 -8.52 0.59 -4.83
CA PHE A 67 -7.42 -0.30 -4.42
C PHE A 67 -6.56 -0.75 -5.59
N ASP A 68 -7.18 -1.20 -6.68
CA ASP A 68 -6.48 -1.67 -7.87
C ASP A 68 -5.61 -0.57 -8.49
N ASP A 69 -6.11 0.65 -8.55
CA ASP A 69 -5.38 1.80 -9.09
C ASP A 69 -4.20 2.19 -8.19
N VAL A 70 -4.42 2.29 -6.89
CA VAL A 70 -3.39 2.70 -5.93
C VAL A 70 -2.30 1.65 -5.81
N LEU A 71 -2.67 0.40 -5.58
CA LEU A 71 -1.71 -0.69 -5.42
C LEU A 71 -1.02 -1.03 -6.74
N GLY A 72 -1.70 -0.92 -7.88
CA GLY A 72 -1.07 -1.09 -9.18
C GLY A 72 0.04 -0.07 -9.44
N ARG A 73 -0.21 1.21 -9.13
CA ARG A 73 0.81 2.27 -9.23
C ARG A 73 1.93 2.08 -8.21
N PHE A 74 1.58 1.66 -7.00
CA PHE A 74 2.56 1.35 -5.95
C PHE A 74 3.51 0.23 -6.40
N ILE A 75 2.98 -0.90 -6.87
CA ILE A 75 3.79 -2.05 -7.32
C ILE A 75 4.69 -1.65 -8.49
N ALA A 76 4.15 -0.95 -9.48
CA ALA A 76 4.95 -0.49 -10.63
C ALA A 76 6.10 0.45 -10.21
N ARG A 77 5.85 1.33 -9.23
CA ARG A 77 6.87 2.22 -8.68
C ARG A 77 7.90 1.45 -7.85
N LEU A 78 7.46 0.49 -7.03
CA LEU A 78 8.34 -0.38 -6.26
C LEU A 78 9.29 -1.14 -7.19
N GLU A 79 8.76 -1.82 -8.21
CA GLU A 79 9.55 -2.57 -9.17
C GLU A 79 10.61 -1.69 -9.87
N ALA A 80 10.22 -0.47 -10.27
CA ALA A 80 11.13 0.47 -10.90
C ALA A 80 12.26 0.94 -9.95
N GLU A 81 11.95 1.16 -8.67
CA GLU A 81 12.93 1.66 -7.70
C GLU A 81 13.84 0.57 -7.12
N ILE A 82 13.40 -0.70 -7.09
CA ILE A 82 14.23 -1.83 -6.66
C ILE A 82 15.00 -2.48 -7.81
N ALA A 83 14.70 -2.13 -9.05
CA ALA A 83 15.42 -2.67 -10.22
C ALA A 83 16.91 -2.43 -10.10
N GLY A 84 17.71 -3.51 -10.20
CA GLY A 84 19.17 -3.45 -10.09
C GLY A 84 19.74 -3.36 -8.66
N LYS A 85 18.88 -3.32 -7.63
CA LYS A 85 19.34 -3.40 -6.24
C LYS A 85 19.58 -4.86 -5.85
N GLY A 86 20.75 -5.15 -5.29
CA GLY A 86 21.10 -6.50 -4.83
C GLY A 86 20.87 -6.73 -3.34
N ASP A 87 20.68 -5.67 -2.54
CA ASP A 87 20.51 -5.77 -1.08
C ASP A 87 19.04 -5.87 -0.70
N PRO A 88 18.58 -6.99 -0.09
CA PRO A 88 17.20 -7.18 0.37
C PRO A 88 16.78 -6.15 1.43
N ILE A 89 17.71 -5.67 2.28
CA ILE A 89 17.43 -4.62 3.27
C ILE A 89 17.07 -3.31 2.56
N GLU A 90 17.85 -2.95 1.52
CA GLU A 90 17.56 -1.77 0.72
C GLU A 90 16.22 -1.87 -0.01
N LYS A 91 15.89 -3.04 -0.58
CA LYS A 91 14.59 -3.30 -1.22
C LYS A 91 13.43 -3.15 -0.23
N LEU A 92 13.57 -3.73 0.97
CA LEU A 92 12.57 -3.63 2.03
C LEU A 92 12.41 -2.17 2.50
N SER A 93 13.52 -1.45 2.64
CA SER A 93 13.52 -0.02 2.98
C SER A 93 12.77 0.82 1.94
N VAL A 94 12.99 0.58 0.64
CA VAL A 94 12.26 1.25 -0.44
C VAL A 94 10.77 0.97 -0.34
N MET A 95 10.38 -0.29 -0.13
CA MET A 95 8.98 -0.67 0.00
C MET A 95 8.29 0.05 1.16
N ILE A 96 8.91 0.06 2.36
CA ILE A 96 8.37 0.76 3.54
C ILE A 96 8.25 2.26 3.28
N ARG A 97 9.28 2.88 2.71
CA ARG A 97 9.27 4.30 2.37
C ARG A 97 8.12 4.64 1.42
N LEU A 98 7.95 3.88 0.33
CA LEU A 98 6.89 4.09 -0.63
C LEU A 98 5.50 3.95 -0.02
N HIS A 99 5.32 3.00 0.90
CA HIS A 99 4.06 2.81 1.62
C HIS A 99 3.73 4.05 2.47
N LEU A 100 4.68 4.50 3.31
CA LEU A 100 4.50 5.68 4.16
C LEU A 100 4.32 6.96 3.33
N GLU A 101 5.08 7.14 2.23
CA GLU A 101 4.89 8.27 1.31
C GLU A 101 3.50 8.28 0.67
N THR A 102 3.03 7.14 0.17
CA THR A 102 1.77 7.06 -0.56
C THR A 102 0.60 7.45 0.34
N LEU A 103 0.58 6.95 1.58
CA LEU A 103 -0.52 7.19 2.51
C LEU A 103 -0.34 8.50 3.30
N GLY A 104 0.89 8.88 3.65
CA GLY A 104 1.18 10.13 4.35
C GLY A 104 0.90 11.38 3.52
N ARG A 105 0.94 11.30 2.19
CA ARG A 105 0.61 12.41 1.29
C ARG A 105 -0.88 12.58 1.02
N ASP A 106 -1.68 11.58 1.33
CA ASP A 106 -3.12 11.57 1.03
C ASP A 106 -3.89 10.97 2.21
N PRO A 107 -4.18 11.76 3.26
CA PRO A 107 -4.91 11.28 4.44
C PRO A 107 -6.31 10.75 4.11
N ALA A 108 -6.99 11.31 3.10
CA ALA A 108 -8.29 10.82 2.67
C ALA A 108 -8.19 9.40 2.08
N LEU A 109 -7.17 9.16 1.23
CA LEU A 109 -6.87 7.82 0.72
C LEU A 109 -6.50 6.88 1.85
N ALA A 110 -5.62 7.29 2.77
CA ALA A 110 -5.22 6.48 3.91
C ALA A 110 -6.43 6.09 4.76
N ASN A 111 -7.36 7.02 5.03
CA ASN A 111 -8.61 6.73 5.75
C ASN A 111 -9.43 5.65 5.04
N VAL A 112 -9.66 5.78 3.73
CA VAL A 112 -10.42 4.80 2.95
C VAL A 112 -9.75 3.43 3.00
N LEU A 113 -8.44 3.33 2.82
CA LEU A 113 -7.72 2.06 2.78
C LEU A 113 -7.58 1.42 4.17
N GLN A 114 -7.43 2.21 5.23
CA GLN A 114 -7.16 1.71 6.59
C GLN A 114 -8.44 1.51 7.43
N ILE A 115 -9.39 2.39 7.32
CA ILE A 115 -10.55 2.41 8.22
C ILE A 115 -11.79 1.83 7.52
N GLU A 116 -12.16 2.38 6.35
CA GLU A 116 -13.45 2.09 5.73
C GLU A 116 -13.57 0.67 5.18
N THR A 117 -12.47 -0.02 4.93
CA THR A 117 -12.46 -1.34 4.27
C THR A 117 -12.41 -2.52 5.22
N ARG A 118 -11.99 -2.32 6.47
CA ARG A 118 -11.78 -3.42 7.43
C ARG A 118 -13.05 -4.05 8.00
N HIS A 119 -14.21 -3.48 7.73
CA HIS A 119 -15.48 -3.91 8.32
C HIS A 119 -16.10 -5.16 7.67
N SER A 120 -15.56 -5.68 6.56
CA SER A 120 -16.14 -6.82 5.85
C SER A 120 -15.12 -7.91 5.52
N ARG A 121 -15.32 -9.12 6.07
CA ARG A 121 -14.53 -10.31 5.72
C ARG A 121 -14.55 -10.61 4.21
N ARG A 122 -15.72 -10.46 3.58
CA ARG A 122 -15.88 -10.67 2.12
C ARG A 122 -14.99 -9.69 1.36
N PHE A 123 -15.03 -8.43 1.75
CA PHE A 123 -14.26 -7.38 1.11
C PHE A 123 -12.76 -7.61 1.25
N MET A 124 -12.28 -7.92 2.46
CA MET A 124 -10.88 -8.26 2.71
C MET A 124 -10.42 -9.48 1.89
N SER A 125 -11.28 -10.50 1.73
CA SER A 125 -10.97 -11.66 0.90
C SER A 125 -10.82 -11.30 -0.58
N LEU A 126 -11.62 -10.39 -1.10
CA LEU A 126 -11.51 -9.91 -2.48
C LEU A 126 -10.22 -9.10 -2.69
N LEU A 127 -9.90 -8.21 -1.76
CA LEU A 127 -8.65 -7.42 -1.80
C LEU A 127 -7.41 -8.31 -1.79
N THR A 128 -7.40 -9.33 -0.92
CA THR A 128 -6.24 -10.24 -0.79
C THR A 128 -6.06 -11.12 -2.03
N ARG A 129 -7.11 -11.42 -2.77
CA ARG A 129 -7.03 -12.14 -4.05
C ARG A 129 -6.64 -11.23 -5.23
N GLY A 130 -6.73 -9.92 -5.06
CA GLY A 130 -6.39 -8.91 -6.06
C GLY A 130 -5.01 -8.27 -5.82
N LYS A 131 -4.92 -6.98 -6.06
CA LYS A 131 -3.68 -6.19 -5.98
C LYS A 131 -3.02 -6.18 -4.60
N LEU A 132 -3.78 -6.31 -3.52
CA LEU A 132 -3.20 -6.47 -2.18
C LEU A 132 -2.41 -7.78 -2.07
N GLY A 133 -2.91 -8.87 -2.65
CA GLY A 133 -2.18 -10.13 -2.71
C GLY A 133 -0.88 -10.00 -3.52
N GLU A 134 -0.91 -9.30 -4.66
CA GLU A 134 0.30 -9.01 -5.44
C GLU A 134 1.31 -8.19 -4.62
N TYR A 135 0.86 -7.16 -3.92
CA TYR A 135 1.71 -6.38 -3.01
C TYR A 135 2.36 -7.27 -1.93
N LEU A 136 1.57 -8.10 -1.24
CA LEU A 136 2.08 -9.00 -0.20
C LEU A 136 3.07 -10.04 -0.78
N ASN A 137 2.85 -10.50 -2.00
CA ASN A 137 3.80 -11.37 -2.68
C ASN A 137 5.13 -10.67 -2.96
N ARG A 138 5.14 -9.38 -3.34
CA ARG A 138 6.39 -8.61 -3.49
C ARG A 138 7.18 -8.48 -2.19
N VAL A 139 6.47 -8.27 -1.06
CA VAL A 139 7.12 -8.27 0.27
C VAL A 139 7.71 -9.65 0.56
N ARG A 140 6.96 -10.73 0.28
CA ARG A 140 7.43 -12.10 0.47
C ARG A 140 8.66 -12.42 -0.38
N ASP A 141 8.68 -12.00 -1.64
CA ASP A 141 9.81 -12.24 -2.55
C ASP A 141 11.09 -11.59 -2.01
N ILE A 142 11.00 -10.36 -1.48
CA ILE A 142 12.12 -9.67 -0.84
C ILE A 142 12.60 -10.44 0.42
N ILE A 143 11.66 -10.93 1.23
CA ILE A 143 12.00 -11.72 2.42
C ILE A 143 12.70 -13.03 2.04
N MET A 144 12.15 -13.76 1.06
CA MET A 144 12.73 -15.03 0.59
C MET A 144 14.14 -14.82 0.04
N GLU A 145 14.34 -13.81 -0.80
CA GLU A 145 15.66 -13.44 -1.31
C GLU A 145 16.64 -13.15 -0.16
N GLY A 146 16.21 -12.40 0.85
CA GLY A 146 17.05 -12.11 2.02
C GLY A 146 17.38 -13.35 2.86
N GLN A 147 16.48 -14.33 2.94
CA GLN A 147 16.73 -15.61 3.59
C GLN A 147 17.72 -16.48 2.79
N GLU A 148 17.58 -16.56 1.47
CA GLU A 148 18.50 -17.27 0.58
C GLU A 148 19.93 -16.70 0.64
N LEU A 149 20.06 -15.39 0.76
CA LEU A 149 21.34 -14.69 0.91
C LEU A 149 21.90 -14.70 2.35
N GLY A 150 21.17 -15.27 3.32
CA GLY A 150 21.55 -15.28 4.73
C GLY A 150 21.50 -13.91 5.41
N VAL A 151 20.89 -12.91 4.78
CA VAL A 151 20.67 -11.55 5.32
C VAL A 151 19.54 -11.54 6.34
N PHE A 152 18.48 -12.32 6.08
CA PHE A 152 17.37 -12.52 6.99
C PHE A 152 17.40 -13.95 7.58
N ARG A 153 16.89 -14.08 8.81
CA ARG A 153 16.81 -15.38 9.50
C ARG A 153 15.89 -16.36 8.78
N GLY A 154 16.34 -17.60 8.62
CA GLY A 154 15.60 -18.65 7.91
C GLY A 154 14.66 -19.49 8.79
N ASP A 155 14.67 -19.30 10.11
CA ASP A 155 13.81 -20.04 11.05
C ASP A 155 12.38 -19.46 11.17
N ILE A 156 12.12 -18.32 10.53
CA ILE A 156 10.79 -17.71 10.42
C ILE A 156 10.25 -17.98 9.02
N SER A 157 9.02 -18.49 8.92
CA SER A 157 8.42 -18.66 7.58
C SER A 157 8.27 -17.34 6.86
N PRO A 158 8.50 -17.29 5.52
CA PRO A 158 8.35 -16.06 4.73
C PRO A 158 6.96 -15.41 4.88
N GLY A 159 5.90 -16.24 5.01
CA GLY A 159 4.55 -15.75 5.22
C GLY A 159 4.36 -15.02 6.56
N LEU A 160 4.93 -15.55 7.65
CA LEU A 160 4.90 -14.88 8.94
C LEU A 160 5.68 -13.56 8.91
N ALA A 161 6.89 -13.56 8.36
CA ALA A 161 7.70 -12.36 8.21
C ALA A 161 6.99 -11.29 7.37
N THR A 162 6.36 -11.69 6.25
CA THR A 162 5.53 -10.80 5.43
C THR A 162 4.41 -10.15 6.22
N ASN A 163 3.67 -10.94 7.00
CA ASN A 163 2.56 -10.44 7.81
C ASN A 163 3.04 -9.48 8.92
N LEU A 164 4.19 -9.75 9.54
CA LEU A 164 4.76 -8.87 10.56
C LEU A 164 5.23 -7.54 9.96
N VAL A 165 5.93 -7.58 8.82
CA VAL A 165 6.35 -6.37 8.09
C VAL A 165 5.15 -5.54 7.66
N PHE A 166 4.18 -6.18 6.99
CA PHE A 166 2.96 -5.49 6.55
C PHE A 166 2.18 -4.91 7.73
N GLY A 167 1.94 -5.71 8.77
CA GLY A 167 1.19 -5.28 9.96
C GLY A 167 1.85 -4.13 10.70
N ALA A 168 3.18 -4.09 10.80
CA ALA A 168 3.89 -2.99 11.44
C ALA A 168 3.76 -1.68 10.65
N VAL A 169 3.90 -1.72 9.33
CA VAL A 169 3.74 -0.54 8.46
C VAL A 169 2.29 -0.05 8.48
N ASP A 170 1.36 -0.97 8.36
CA ASP A 170 -0.07 -0.74 8.26
C ASP A 170 -0.65 -0.16 9.58
N GLU A 171 -0.26 -0.71 10.73
CA GLU A 171 -0.65 -0.18 12.05
C GLU A 171 -0.05 1.21 12.31
N LEU A 172 1.17 1.46 11.85
CA LEU A 172 1.78 2.78 11.97
C LEU A 172 0.98 3.85 11.23
N VAL A 173 0.47 3.53 10.03
CA VAL A 173 -0.43 4.43 9.28
C VAL A 173 -1.76 4.62 10.01
N THR A 174 -2.34 3.55 10.55
CA THR A 174 -3.59 3.61 11.32
C THR A 174 -3.42 4.50 12.57
N SER A 175 -2.37 4.26 13.35
CA SER A 175 -2.05 5.09 14.53
C SER A 175 -1.81 6.56 14.17
N TRP A 176 -1.15 6.82 13.04
CA TRP A 176 -0.93 8.17 12.53
C TRP A 176 -2.25 8.86 12.15
N LEU A 177 -3.17 8.15 11.49
CA LEU A 177 -4.49 8.70 11.12
C LEU A 177 -5.35 9.05 12.35
N LEU A 178 -5.22 8.29 13.42
CA LEU A 178 -6.01 8.46 14.64
C LEU A 178 -5.41 9.50 15.61
N ALA A 179 -4.21 10.00 15.33
CA ALA A 179 -3.55 11.01 16.17
C ALA A 179 -4.15 12.41 15.95
N ASP A 180 -4.32 13.17 17.03
CA ASP A 180 -4.86 14.54 16.98
C ASP A 180 -3.98 15.48 16.14
N HIS A 181 -2.66 15.30 16.18
CA HIS A 181 -1.67 16.10 15.45
C HIS A 181 -0.65 15.18 14.78
N PRO A 182 -1.02 14.50 13.70
CA PRO A 182 -0.12 13.59 13.02
C PRO A 182 0.98 14.39 12.30
N GLY A 183 2.21 14.33 12.80
CA GLY A 183 3.36 14.90 12.08
C GLY A 183 3.63 14.17 10.76
N ASP A 184 4.78 14.43 10.16
CA ASP A 184 5.21 13.71 8.95
C ASP A 184 5.36 12.21 9.21
N LEU A 185 4.58 11.39 8.51
CA LEU A 185 4.61 9.93 8.63
C LEU A 185 5.98 9.35 8.23
N LEU A 186 6.66 9.99 7.27
CA LEU A 186 7.99 9.56 6.80
C LEU A 186 9.09 9.62 7.88
N ARG A 187 8.93 10.40 8.94
CA ARG A 187 9.89 10.40 10.07
C ARG A 187 10.11 9.02 10.67
N HIS A 188 9.12 8.13 10.52
CA HIS A 188 9.15 6.78 11.07
C HIS A 188 9.84 5.75 10.14
N HIS A 189 10.19 6.13 8.89
CA HIS A 189 10.77 5.22 7.91
C HIS A 189 12.02 4.52 8.43
N GLN A 190 13.08 5.26 8.73
CA GLN A 190 14.36 4.67 9.15
C GLN A 190 14.30 3.92 10.50
N PRO A 191 13.61 4.45 11.54
CA PRO A 191 13.40 3.68 12.77
C PRO A 191 12.68 2.36 12.54
N LEU A 192 11.62 2.35 11.70
CA LEU A 192 10.86 1.14 11.40
C LEU A 192 11.68 0.12 10.61
N VAL A 193 12.44 0.57 9.61
CA VAL A 193 13.36 -0.31 8.86
C VAL A 193 14.32 -0.99 9.81
N ARG A 194 15.00 -0.24 10.69
CA ARG A 194 15.93 -0.83 11.67
C ARG A 194 15.27 -1.83 12.59
N MET A 195 14.12 -1.47 13.19
CA MET A 195 13.39 -2.41 14.05
C MET A 195 13.04 -3.73 13.36
N LEU A 196 12.57 -3.64 12.12
CA LEU A 196 12.15 -4.83 11.36
C LEU A 196 13.38 -5.65 10.93
N THR A 197 14.42 -5.01 10.40
CA THR A 197 15.63 -5.73 9.94
C THR A 197 16.40 -6.32 11.10
N ASP A 198 16.55 -5.65 12.22
CA ASP A 198 17.19 -6.20 13.43
C ASP A 198 16.40 -7.39 13.99
N GLY A 199 15.06 -7.34 13.94
CA GLY A 199 14.20 -8.44 14.37
C GLY A 199 14.21 -9.66 13.44
N ILE A 200 14.53 -9.49 12.16
CA ILE A 200 14.63 -10.57 11.17
C ILE A 200 16.07 -10.87 10.75
N ALA A 201 17.05 -10.18 11.32
CA ALA A 201 18.47 -10.51 11.13
C ALA A 201 18.77 -11.89 11.74
N PRO A 202 19.74 -12.65 11.20
CA PRO A 202 20.18 -13.91 11.80
C PRO A 202 20.57 -13.71 13.26
N CYS A 203 20.22 -14.66 14.13
CA CYS A 203 20.68 -14.64 15.52
C CYS A 203 22.21 -14.58 15.54
N ARG A 204 22.77 -13.50 16.05
CA ARG A 204 24.20 -13.49 16.38
C ARG A 204 24.40 -14.52 17.48
N ASN A 205 25.04 -15.65 17.18
CA ASN A 205 25.57 -16.52 18.22
C ASN A 205 26.52 -15.65 19.06
N HIS A 206 26.05 -15.22 20.21
CA HIS A 206 26.91 -14.79 21.27
C HIS A 206 27.66 -16.06 21.65
N GLY A 207 28.82 -16.27 21.05
CA GLY A 207 29.74 -17.34 21.44
C GLY A 207 29.90 -17.27 22.93
N GLY A 208 29.30 -18.23 23.61
CA GLY A 208 29.54 -18.45 25.01
C GLY A 208 31.01 -18.77 25.16
N GLU A 209 31.80 -17.84 25.65
CA GLU A 209 32.91 -18.18 26.49
C GLU A 209 32.30 -18.84 27.73
N GLN A 210 32.33 -20.15 27.75
CA GLN A 210 32.17 -20.89 28.99
C GLN A 210 33.49 -20.79 29.76
N PRO A 211 33.42 -20.49 31.06
CA PRO A 211 34.59 -20.44 31.94
C PRO A 211 35.25 -21.80 32.15
#